data_da5556ec54d433e73c29af023a648d3c
#
_entry.id   da5556ec54d433e73c29af023a648d3c
#
_cell.length_a   1.000
_cell.length_b   1.000
_cell.length_c   1.000
_cell.angle_alpha   90.00
_cell.angle_beta   90.00
_cell.angle_gamma   90.00
#
_symmetry.space_group_name_H-M   'P 1'
#
loop_
_entity.id
_entity.type
_entity.pdbx_description
1 polymer ?
#
loop_
_entity_poly.entity_id
_entity_poly.type
_entity_poly.pdbx_seq_one_letter_code
_entity_poly.pdbx_strand_id
1 'polypeptide(L)'
;MRQQLAGTTSDPLAELRDIHLPEVVSGWPPAIGWWVLAGLGLIAIGFLSFLLIQRFQRSAYRRRAQRELSAIEEQFKRSENSKAALAELQQVMKRTALAAYSREQVAGLTGYEWTAFLDQSGSTTQFGLGIGEQLIDAPYKSAPELSADDMMALFALCQQWVRQHHKALPPGMEEAHA
;
A
#
# COMPACT_ATOMS: atom_id res chain seq x y z
N MET A 1 66.24 -13.93 89.91
CA MET A 1 66.10 -12.93 88.87
C MET A 1 65.98 -13.67 87.55
N ARG A 2 64.76 -13.75 87.00
CA ARG A 2 64.52 -14.33 85.66
C ARG A 2 63.90 -13.22 84.81
N GLN A 3 64.71 -12.77 83.84
CA GLN A 3 64.27 -11.85 82.78
C GLN A 3 63.49 -12.62 81.70
N GLN A 4 62.21 -12.31 81.56
CA GLN A 4 61.45 -12.78 80.48
C GLN A 4 61.71 -11.90 79.23
N LEU A 5 62.32 -12.50 78.26
CA LEU A 5 62.40 -11.92 76.92
C LEU A 5 61.08 -12.09 76.21
N ALA A 6 60.28 -11.03 76.14
CA ALA A 6 59.12 -10.99 75.30
C ALA A 6 59.60 -10.74 73.88
N GLY A 7 59.63 -11.81 73.10
CA GLY A 7 59.83 -11.71 71.66
C GLY A 7 58.55 -11.19 71.03
N THR A 8 58.55 -9.97 70.51
CA THR A 8 57.51 -9.42 69.61
C THR A 8 57.69 -10.08 68.26
N THR A 9 56.97 -11.14 68.04
CA THR A 9 56.73 -11.66 66.67
C THR A 9 55.83 -10.69 65.92
N SER A 10 56.45 -9.77 65.19
CA SER A 10 55.70 -9.00 64.16
C SER A 10 55.27 -9.98 63.11
N ASP A 11 53.96 -10.12 62.98
CA ASP A 11 53.30 -10.93 61.94
C ASP A 11 53.61 -10.28 60.58
N PRO A 12 54.39 -10.92 59.71
CA PRO A 12 54.79 -10.36 58.44
C PRO A 12 53.56 -10.30 57.45
N LEU A 13 52.43 -10.83 57.85
CA LEU A 13 51.18 -10.83 57.01
C LEU A 13 50.23 -9.65 57.36
N ALA A 14 50.57 -8.89 58.45
CA ALA A 14 49.74 -7.74 58.84
C ALA A 14 49.79 -6.58 57.84
N GLU A 15 50.80 -6.54 56.97
CA GLU A 15 50.96 -5.52 55.92
C GLU A 15 50.36 -5.92 54.56
N LEU A 16 49.74 -7.12 54.43
CA LEU A 16 49.04 -7.48 53.23
C LEU A 16 47.76 -6.63 53.12
N ARG A 17 47.89 -5.57 52.35
CA ARG A 17 46.73 -4.78 51.92
C ARG A 17 45.75 -5.69 51.17
N ASP A 18 44.57 -5.81 51.70
CA ASP A 18 43.47 -6.50 51.06
C ASP A 18 43.22 -5.89 49.67
N ILE A 19 43.17 -6.74 48.62
CA ILE A 19 42.94 -6.32 47.28
C ILE A 19 41.46 -5.91 47.21
N HIS A 20 41.20 -4.61 47.19
CA HIS A 20 39.87 -4.12 46.90
C HIS A 20 39.48 -4.59 45.49
N LEU A 21 38.66 -5.63 45.40
CA LEU A 21 37.99 -5.99 44.17
C LEU A 21 37.17 -4.79 43.73
N PRO A 22 37.41 -4.28 42.50
CA PRO A 22 36.58 -3.18 42.00
C PRO A 22 35.13 -3.61 42.04
N GLU A 23 34.24 -2.73 42.52
CA GLU A 23 32.80 -2.95 42.54
C GLU A 23 32.36 -3.38 41.15
N VAL A 24 31.60 -4.48 41.09
CA VAL A 24 31.00 -4.95 39.83
C VAL A 24 30.13 -3.81 39.30
N VAL A 25 30.60 -3.14 38.23
CA VAL A 25 29.87 -2.08 37.57
C VAL A 25 28.58 -2.69 37.07
N SER A 26 27.49 -2.46 37.78
CA SER A 26 26.16 -2.88 37.36
C SER A 26 25.86 -2.21 36.02
N GLY A 27 25.80 -2.97 34.92
CA GLY A 27 25.45 -2.47 33.58
C GLY A 27 24.01 -2.00 33.48
N TRP A 28 23.29 -1.95 34.60
CA TRP A 28 21.88 -1.52 34.68
C TRP A 28 21.73 -0.27 35.58
N PRO A 29 21.09 0.81 35.14
CA PRO A 29 20.34 1.02 33.90
C PRO A 29 21.24 1.29 32.68
N PRO A 30 20.85 0.86 31.47
CA PRO A 30 21.61 1.11 30.24
C PRO A 30 21.77 2.61 30.01
N ALA A 31 22.94 3.01 29.48
CA ALA A 31 23.26 4.40 29.20
C ALA A 31 22.11 5.05 28.36
N ILE A 32 21.82 6.31 28.64
CA ILE A 32 20.68 7.06 28.03
C ILE A 32 20.69 6.98 26.50
N GLY A 33 21.86 6.80 25.87
CA GLY A 33 22.02 6.61 24.42
C GLY A 33 21.30 5.36 23.88
N TRP A 34 21.17 4.29 24.67
CA TRP A 34 20.43 3.09 24.27
C TRP A 34 18.93 3.34 24.15
N TRP A 35 18.38 4.19 25.02
CA TRP A 35 16.96 4.57 24.96
C TRP A 35 16.67 5.45 23.75
N VAL A 36 17.59 6.36 23.41
CA VAL A 36 17.49 7.18 22.19
C VAL A 36 17.56 6.28 20.95
N LEU A 37 18.51 5.33 20.91
CA LEU A 37 18.64 4.39 19.80
C LEU A 37 17.42 3.48 19.66
N ALA A 38 16.88 2.98 20.77
CA ALA A 38 15.64 2.19 20.77
C ALA A 38 14.45 2.99 20.28
N GLY A 39 14.30 4.24 20.71
CA GLY A 39 13.26 5.14 20.24
C GLY A 39 13.36 5.43 18.74
N LEU A 40 14.58 5.72 18.25
CA LEU A 40 14.82 5.92 16.82
C LEU A 40 14.53 4.66 16.00
N GLY A 41 14.92 3.49 16.51
CA GLY A 41 14.61 2.19 15.90
C GLY A 41 13.12 1.93 15.80
N LEU A 42 12.35 2.22 16.86
CA LEU A 42 10.89 2.09 16.86
C LEU A 42 10.22 3.02 15.83
N ILE A 43 10.67 4.27 15.74
CA ILE A 43 10.17 5.23 14.74
C ILE A 43 10.49 4.73 13.33
N ALA A 44 11.71 4.26 13.07
CA ALA A 44 12.10 3.73 11.77
C ALA A 44 11.26 2.49 11.37
N ILE A 45 11.05 1.55 12.31
CA ILE A 45 10.21 0.37 12.09
C ILE A 45 8.76 0.78 11.83
N GLY A 46 8.21 1.71 12.61
CA GLY A 46 6.85 2.23 12.42
C GLY A 46 6.69 2.88 11.04
N PHE A 47 7.64 3.71 10.63
CA PHE A 47 7.64 4.36 9.32
C PHE A 47 7.77 3.33 8.17
N LEU A 48 8.67 2.38 8.29
CA LEU A 48 8.84 1.32 7.29
C LEU A 48 7.60 0.44 7.19
N SER A 49 7.01 0.08 8.32
CA SER A 49 5.75 -0.68 8.36
C SER A 49 4.61 0.09 7.70
N PHE A 50 4.49 1.39 7.94
CA PHE A 50 3.51 2.25 7.30
C PHE A 50 3.70 2.27 5.77
N LEU A 51 4.93 2.43 5.28
CA LEU A 51 5.24 2.39 3.84
C LEU A 51 4.90 1.03 3.22
N LEU A 52 5.23 -0.07 3.91
CA LEU A 52 4.94 -1.43 3.45
C LEU A 52 3.43 -1.67 3.40
N ILE A 53 2.67 -1.32 4.44
CA ILE A 53 1.22 -1.46 4.46
C ILE A 53 0.59 -0.66 3.33
N GLN A 54 1.02 0.58 3.13
CA GLN A 54 0.54 1.43 2.04
C GLN A 54 0.83 0.82 0.65
N ARG A 55 2.02 0.22 0.49
CA ARG A 55 2.40 -0.48 -0.75
C ARG A 55 1.59 -1.77 -0.96
N PHE A 56 1.37 -2.56 0.10
CA PHE A 56 0.55 -3.77 0.04
C PHE A 56 -0.92 -3.48 -0.26
N GLN A 57 -1.50 -2.48 0.38
CA GLN A 57 -2.88 -2.07 0.10
C GLN A 57 -3.05 -1.61 -1.34
N ARG A 58 -2.08 -0.84 -1.90
CA ARG A 58 -2.08 -0.40 -3.31
C ARG A 58 -2.06 -1.56 -4.30
N SER A 59 -1.41 -2.67 -3.98
CA SER A 59 -1.37 -3.83 -4.86
C SER A 59 -2.57 -4.78 -4.67
N ALA A 60 -3.21 -4.74 -3.50
CA ALA A 60 -4.31 -5.64 -3.17
C ALA A 60 -5.59 -5.31 -3.96
N TYR A 61 -5.98 -4.03 -4.08
CA TYR A 61 -7.17 -3.63 -4.83
C TYR A 61 -7.02 -3.94 -6.33
N ARG A 62 -5.83 -3.72 -6.92
CA ARG A 62 -5.56 -4.07 -8.32
C ARG A 62 -5.72 -5.56 -8.58
N ARG A 63 -5.15 -6.41 -7.71
CA ARG A 63 -5.29 -7.87 -7.82
C ARG A 63 -6.74 -8.32 -7.67
N ARG A 64 -7.49 -7.67 -6.78
CA ARG A 64 -8.92 -7.95 -6.62
C ARG A 64 -9.71 -7.56 -7.85
N ALA A 65 -9.53 -6.32 -8.35
CA ALA A 65 -10.18 -5.84 -9.56
C ALA A 65 -9.88 -6.74 -10.77
N GLN A 66 -8.63 -7.17 -10.95
CA GLN A 66 -8.27 -8.07 -12.03
C GLN A 66 -8.96 -9.44 -11.93
N ARG A 67 -9.07 -10.02 -10.74
CA ARG A 67 -9.79 -11.29 -10.56
C ARG A 67 -11.29 -11.12 -10.87
N GLU A 68 -11.88 -10.01 -10.45
CA GLU A 68 -13.29 -9.71 -10.74
C GLU A 68 -13.50 -9.52 -12.25
N LEU A 69 -12.63 -8.76 -12.95
CA LEU A 69 -12.68 -8.60 -14.40
C LEU A 69 -12.54 -9.94 -15.13
N SER A 70 -11.59 -10.80 -14.72
CA SER A 70 -11.44 -12.14 -15.34
C SER A 70 -12.66 -13.02 -15.10
N ALA A 71 -13.29 -12.94 -13.94
CA ALA A 71 -14.50 -13.70 -13.65
C ALA A 71 -15.69 -13.26 -14.53
N ILE A 72 -15.85 -11.94 -14.74
CA ILE A 72 -16.89 -11.39 -15.62
C ILE A 72 -16.62 -11.80 -17.08
N GLU A 73 -15.36 -11.75 -17.52
CA GLU A 73 -14.96 -12.19 -18.86
C GLU A 73 -15.29 -13.68 -19.08
N GLU A 74 -14.98 -14.55 -18.12
CA GLU A 74 -15.34 -15.97 -18.21
C GLU A 74 -16.85 -16.21 -18.18
N GLN A 75 -17.58 -15.43 -17.40
CA GLN A 75 -19.05 -15.47 -17.37
C GLN A 75 -19.62 -15.03 -18.71
N PHE A 76 -19.11 -13.97 -19.31
CA PHE A 76 -19.50 -13.51 -20.64
C PHE A 76 -19.26 -14.59 -21.71
N LYS A 77 -18.09 -15.25 -21.71
CA LYS A 77 -17.79 -16.36 -22.64
C LYS A 77 -18.80 -17.51 -22.55
N ARG A 78 -19.44 -17.70 -21.40
CA ARG A 78 -20.45 -18.75 -21.18
C ARG A 78 -21.87 -18.33 -21.51
N SER A 79 -22.23 -17.06 -21.25
CA SER A 79 -23.61 -16.58 -21.33
C SER A 79 -23.90 -15.70 -22.54
N GLU A 80 -22.86 -15.17 -23.17
CA GLU A 80 -22.89 -14.19 -24.28
C GLU A 80 -23.76 -12.95 -23.97
N ASN A 81 -24.04 -12.69 -22.68
CA ASN A 81 -24.87 -11.59 -22.24
C ASN A 81 -24.05 -10.31 -22.11
N SER A 82 -23.90 -9.57 -23.21
CA SER A 82 -23.14 -8.32 -23.28
C SER A 82 -23.68 -7.25 -22.32
N LYS A 83 -25.01 -7.17 -22.13
CA LYS A 83 -25.62 -6.16 -21.24
C LYS A 83 -25.23 -6.38 -19.78
N ALA A 84 -25.31 -7.61 -19.28
CA ALA A 84 -24.92 -7.94 -17.93
C ALA A 84 -23.42 -7.71 -17.73
N ALA A 85 -22.60 -8.18 -18.66
CA ALA A 85 -21.16 -8.02 -18.62
C ALA A 85 -20.72 -6.54 -18.58
N LEU A 86 -21.35 -5.68 -19.41
CA LEU A 86 -21.07 -4.23 -19.41
C LEU A 86 -21.45 -3.56 -18.09
N ALA A 87 -22.59 -3.90 -17.51
CA ALA A 87 -23.02 -3.35 -16.23
C ALA A 87 -22.06 -3.73 -15.09
N GLU A 88 -21.68 -5.00 -15.05
CA GLU A 88 -20.70 -5.49 -14.05
C GLU A 88 -19.32 -4.87 -14.26
N LEU A 89 -18.85 -4.77 -15.52
CA LEU A 89 -17.59 -4.15 -15.90
C LEU A 89 -17.54 -2.70 -15.43
N GLN A 90 -18.56 -1.91 -15.71
CA GLN A 90 -18.66 -0.52 -15.28
C GLN A 90 -18.63 -0.39 -13.76
N GLN A 91 -19.34 -1.27 -13.05
CA GLN A 91 -19.34 -1.27 -11.58
C GLN A 91 -17.96 -1.58 -10.99
N VAL A 92 -17.24 -2.58 -11.55
CA VAL A 92 -15.89 -2.91 -11.14
C VAL A 92 -14.92 -1.75 -11.40
N MET A 93 -15.01 -1.13 -12.58
CA MET A 93 -14.18 0.02 -12.94
C MET A 93 -14.42 1.20 -12.00
N LYS A 94 -15.68 1.55 -11.74
CA LYS A 94 -16.04 2.65 -10.82
C LYS A 94 -15.56 2.38 -9.40
N ARG A 95 -15.75 1.17 -8.88
CA ARG A 95 -15.27 0.76 -7.55
C ARG A 95 -13.75 0.77 -7.46
N THR A 96 -13.06 0.37 -8.53
CA THR A 96 -11.60 0.38 -8.59
C THR A 96 -11.05 1.81 -8.59
N ALA A 97 -11.68 2.72 -9.34
CA ALA A 97 -11.32 4.13 -9.33
C ALA A 97 -11.53 4.76 -7.95
N LEU A 98 -12.67 4.49 -7.29
CA LEU A 98 -12.94 4.97 -5.92
C LEU A 98 -11.97 4.42 -4.87
N ALA A 99 -11.36 3.26 -5.12
CA ALA A 99 -10.31 2.71 -4.26
C ALA A 99 -8.92 3.33 -4.51
N ALA A 100 -8.71 3.90 -5.69
CA ALA A 100 -7.43 4.47 -6.12
C ALA A 100 -7.33 5.98 -5.91
N TYR A 101 -8.45 6.71 -6.09
CA TYR A 101 -8.54 8.16 -6.11
C TYR A 101 -9.47 8.69 -5.01
N SER A 102 -9.45 10.00 -4.76
CA SER A 102 -10.35 10.60 -3.77
C SER A 102 -11.80 10.52 -4.24
N ARG A 103 -12.72 10.49 -3.28
CA ARG A 103 -14.15 10.39 -3.59
C ARG A 103 -14.64 11.61 -4.39
N GLU A 104 -14.13 12.79 -4.07
CA GLU A 104 -14.46 14.05 -4.74
C GLU A 104 -14.11 14.01 -6.23
N GLN A 105 -13.00 13.37 -6.58
CA GLN A 105 -12.51 13.26 -7.95
C GLN A 105 -13.30 12.27 -8.82
N VAL A 106 -13.98 11.30 -8.21
CA VAL A 106 -14.56 10.16 -8.97
C VAL A 106 -16.07 10.05 -8.84
N ALA A 107 -16.65 10.39 -7.68
CA ALA A 107 -18.04 10.05 -7.38
C ALA A 107 -19.05 10.73 -8.30
N GLY A 108 -18.79 11.98 -8.70
CA GLY A 108 -19.66 12.78 -9.58
C GLY A 108 -19.52 12.48 -11.06
N LEU A 109 -18.43 11.83 -11.48
CA LEU A 109 -18.14 11.64 -12.90
C LEU A 109 -19.16 10.70 -13.56
N THR A 110 -19.74 11.12 -14.66
CA THR A 110 -20.71 10.35 -15.46
C THR A 110 -20.46 10.57 -16.95
N GLY A 111 -20.95 9.66 -17.79
CA GLY A 111 -20.89 9.83 -19.24
C GLY A 111 -19.48 10.10 -19.74
N TYR A 112 -19.34 11.17 -20.53
CA TYR A 112 -18.08 11.56 -21.15
C TYR A 112 -16.99 11.96 -20.12
N GLU A 113 -17.36 12.59 -19.02
CA GLU A 113 -16.40 12.95 -17.97
C GLU A 113 -15.74 11.72 -17.36
N TRP A 114 -16.51 10.64 -17.22
CA TRP A 114 -16.00 9.37 -16.73
C TRP A 114 -14.98 8.74 -17.67
N THR A 115 -15.26 8.70 -18.97
CA THR A 115 -14.31 8.14 -19.96
C THR A 115 -13.08 9.02 -20.13
N ALA A 116 -13.23 10.35 -20.11
CA ALA A 116 -12.11 11.28 -20.10
C ALA A 116 -11.19 11.09 -18.88
N PHE A 117 -11.77 10.85 -17.69
CA PHE A 117 -11.02 10.51 -16.50
C PHE A 117 -10.25 9.18 -16.66
N LEU A 118 -10.88 8.15 -17.25
CA LEU A 118 -10.21 6.86 -17.49
C LEU A 118 -9.05 7.02 -18.48
N ASP A 119 -9.23 7.81 -19.54
CA ASP A 119 -8.19 8.09 -20.53
C ASP A 119 -7.02 8.82 -19.89
N GLN A 120 -7.29 9.86 -19.14
CA GLN A 120 -6.26 10.68 -18.51
C GLN A 120 -5.48 9.87 -17.45
N SER A 121 -6.18 9.13 -16.61
CA SER A 121 -5.57 8.32 -15.56
C SER A 121 -4.86 7.07 -16.09
N GLY A 122 -5.29 6.54 -17.23
CA GLY A 122 -4.71 5.39 -17.92
C GLY A 122 -3.67 5.74 -18.98
N SER A 123 -3.45 7.05 -19.26
CA SER A 123 -2.61 7.54 -20.37
C SER A 123 -2.98 6.91 -21.72
N THR A 124 -4.27 6.87 -22.02
CA THR A 124 -4.85 6.33 -23.24
C THR A 124 -5.92 7.29 -23.79
N THR A 125 -6.42 7.05 -24.97
CA THR A 125 -7.55 7.77 -25.57
C THR A 125 -8.69 6.81 -25.96
N GLN A 126 -8.57 5.55 -25.63
CA GLN A 126 -9.49 4.49 -26.11
C GLN A 126 -10.81 4.43 -25.33
N PHE A 127 -10.91 5.09 -24.17
CA PHE A 127 -12.17 5.16 -23.45
C PHE A 127 -13.12 6.24 -24.00
N GLY A 128 -12.59 7.36 -24.46
CA GLY A 128 -13.39 8.45 -25.01
C GLY A 128 -13.59 8.41 -26.52
N LEU A 129 -12.61 7.88 -27.27
CA LEU A 129 -12.60 7.88 -28.74
C LEU A 129 -12.59 6.47 -29.36
N GLY A 130 -12.78 5.42 -28.56
CA GLY A 130 -12.68 4.03 -29.01
C GLY A 130 -13.73 3.12 -28.42
N ILE A 131 -13.36 1.85 -28.28
CA ILE A 131 -14.27 0.82 -27.77
C ILE A 131 -14.82 1.11 -26.37
N GLY A 132 -14.09 1.90 -25.58
CA GLY A 132 -14.46 2.28 -24.22
C GLY A 132 -15.67 3.22 -24.15
N GLU A 133 -16.05 3.90 -25.26
CA GLU A 133 -17.25 4.72 -25.34
C GLU A 133 -18.52 3.91 -25.03
N GLN A 134 -18.48 2.61 -25.30
CA GLN A 134 -19.58 1.70 -24.98
C GLN A 134 -19.88 1.62 -23.47
N LEU A 135 -18.93 1.96 -22.60
CA LEU A 135 -19.15 2.07 -21.16
C LEU A 135 -20.06 3.25 -20.77
N ILE A 136 -20.14 4.29 -21.60
CA ILE A 136 -21.02 5.46 -21.35
C ILE A 136 -22.47 5.04 -21.47
N ASP A 137 -22.79 4.37 -22.54
CA ASP A 137 -24.16 4.08 -22.97
C ASP A 137 -24.75 2.79 -22.40
N ALA A 138 -23.90 1.93 -21.84
CA ALA A 138 -24.29 0.61 -21.36
C ALA A 138 -25.53 0.56 -20.46
N PRO A 139 -25.73 1.51 -19.51
CA PRO A 139 -26.91 1.53 -18.65
C PRO A 139 -28.21 1.93 -19.39
N TYR A 140 -28.10 2.64 -20.51
CA TYR A 140 -29.22 3.31 -21.17
C TYR A 140 -29.70 2.59 -22.44
N LYS A 141 -28.83 1.76 -23.06
CA LYS A 141 -29.20 0.99 -24.26
C LYS A 141 -29.94 -0.31 -23.89
N SER A 142 -31.07 -0.53 -24.51
CA SER A 142 -31.87 -1.74 -24.28
C SER A 142 -31.19 -3.03 -24.75
N ALA A 143 -30.33 -2.94 -25.77
CA ALA A 143 -29.42 -4.01 -26.22
C ALA A 143 -28.18 -3.37 -26.84
N PRO A 144 -27.00 -3.46 -26.18
CA PRO A 144 -25.75 -3.08 -26.81
C PRO A 144 -25.45 -4.14 -27.90
N GLU A 145 -25.43 -3.73 -29.15
CA GLU A 145 -24.97 -4.54 -30.29
C GLU A 145 -23.44 -4.56 -30.32
N LEU A 146 -22.82 -5.17 -29.31
CA LEU A 146 -21.40 -5.39 -29.28
C LEU A 146 -21.07 -6.81 -29.74
N SER A 147 -20.18 -6.92 -30.71
CA SER A 147 -19.66 -8.22 -31.09
C SER A 147 -18.88 -8.87 -29.94
N ALA A 148 -18.72 -10.18 -29.99
CA ALA A 148 -17.90 -10.88 -29.00
C ALA A 148 -16.44 -10.34 -29.00
N ASP A 149 -15.91 -10.00 -30.17
CA ASP A 149 -14.56 -9.46 -30.32
C ASP A 149 -14.45 -8.06 -29.69
N ASP A 150 -15.45 -7.20 -29.86
CA ASP A 150 -15.49 -5.88 -29.24
C ASP A 150 -15.55 -6.00 -27.71
N MET A 151 -16.35 -6.93 -27.19
CA MET A 151 -16.39 -7.19 -25.75
C MET A 151 -15.03 -7.66 -25.21
N MET A 152 -14.34 -8.54 -25.95
CA MET A 152 -12.99 -8.99 -25.54
C MET A 152 -11.98 -7.84 -25.58
N ALA A 153 -12.04 -6.97 -26.59
CA ALA A 153 -11.21 -5.77 -26.66
C ALA A 153 -11.47 -4.81 -25.49
N LEU A 154 -12.74 -4.64 -25.11
CA LEU A 154 -13.14 -3.83 -23.98
C LEU A 154 -12.63 -4.41 -22.64
N PHE A 155 -12.73 -5.73 -22.44
CA PHE A 155 -12.13 -6.39 -21.28
C PHE A 155 -10.63 -6.17 -21.21
N ALA A 156 -9.92 -6.33 -22.34
CA ALA A 156 -8.48 -6.11 -22.41
C ALA A 156 -8.10 -4.67 -22.05
N LEU A 157 -8.84 -3.68 -22.54
CA LEU A 157 -8.66 -2.26 -22.23
C LEU A 157 -8.87 -1.99 -20.74
N CYS A 158 -9.93 -2.49 -20.13
CA CYS A 158 -10.20 -2.34 -18.70
C CYS A 158 -9.13 -3.01 -17.83
N GLN A 159 -8.72 -4.21 -18.20
CA GLN A 159 -7.62 -4.91 -17.50
C GLN A 159 -6.29 -4.16 -17.62
N GLN A 160 -6.01 -3.58 -18.78
CA GLN A 160 -4.83 -2.73 -18.99
C GLN A 160 -4.87 -1.51 -18.10
N TRP A 161 -6.01 -0.81 -18.04
CA TRP A 161 -6.19 0.34 -17.16
C TRP A 161 -5.96 -0.02 -15.70
N VAL A 162 -6.54 -1.11 -15.20
CA VAL A 162 -6.33 -1.58 -13.81
C VAL A 162 -4.86 -1.84 -13.50
N ARG A 163 -4.10 -2.32 -14.47
CA ARG A 163 -2.64 -2.56 -14.30
C ARG A 163 -1.83 -1.26 -14.28
N GLN A 164 -2.17 -0.30 -15.14
CA GLN A 164 -1.26 0.80 -15.51
C GLN A 164 -1.68 2.16 -14.96
N HIS A 165 -2.95 2.36 -14.52
CA HIS A 165 -3.42 3.68 -14.10
C HIS A 165 -2.51 4.33 -13.06
N HIS A 166 -2.26 5.62 -13.24
CA HIS A 166 -1.41 6.44 -12.39
C HIS A 166 -2.24 7.08 -11.28
N LYS A 167 -1.70 7.09 -10.06
CA LYS A 167 -2.41 7.66 -8.89
C LYS A 167 -2.39 9.19 -8.86
N ALA A 168 -1.43 9.82 -9.53
CA ALA A 168 -1.37 11.26 -9.70
C ALA A 168 -2.05 11.60 -11.04
N LEU A 169 -3.20 12.26 -10.98
CA LEU A 169 -3.74 12.92 -12.17
C LEU A 169 -2.76 14.03 -12.59
N PRO A 170 -2.47 14.21 -13.88
CA PRO A 170 -1.68 15.34 -14.33
C PRO A 170 -2.34 16.66 -13.87
N PRO A 171 -1.54 17.68 -13.52
CA PRO A 171 -2.07 18.96 -13.07
C PRO A 171 -2.93 19.58 -14.19
N GLY A 172 -4.20 19.78 -13.95
CA GLY A 172 -5.16 20.34 -14.90
C GLY A 172 -6.63 20.07 -14.57
N MET A 173 -6.93 19.09 -13.73
CA MET A 173 -8.32 18.82 -13.28
C MET A 173 -8.66 19.49 -11.94
N GLU A 174 -7.69 19.99 -11.19
CA GLU A 174 -7.96 20.70 -9.92
C GLU A 174 -8.63 22.06 -10.15
N GLU A 175 -8.42 22.69 -11.31
CA GLU A 175 -8.92 24.03 -11.61
C GLU A 175 -10.35 24.07 -12.21
N ALA A 176 -10.90 22.93 -12.65
CA ALA A 176 -12.20 22.88 -13.29
C ALA A 176 -13.37 22.77 -12.32
N HIS A 177 -13.13 22.60 -11.00
CA HIS A 177 -14.15 22.40 -9.96
C HIS A 177 -13.97 23.34 -8.77
N ALA A 178 -13.21 24.45 -8.91
CA ALA A 178 -13.10 25.51 -7.91
C ALA A 178 -14.10 26.64 -8.16
#